data_df6fdbea706b240e541328ca7e8df629
#
_entry.id   df6fdbea706b240e541328ca7e8df629
#
_cell.length_a   1.000
_cell.length_b   1.000
_cell.length_c   1.000
_cell.angle_alpha   90.00
_cell.angle_beta   90.00
_cell.angle_gamma   90.00
#
_symmetry.space_group_name_H-M   'P 1'
#
loop_
_entity.id
_entity.type
_entity.pdbx_description
1 polymer ?
#
loop_
_entity_poly.entity_id
_entity_poly.type
_entity_poly.pdbx_seq_one_letter_code
_entity_poly.pdbx_strand_id
1 'polypeptide(L)'
;MTSEALGTSRIVQVGIVVADVEATARAWSQLLGLPMPEIRLTDEFDFARTEYQGAPTFARARMAFLSVGQVDFELLEPVGEPSTWNDQLQQHGPSMHHVAFEITGMGDKRAYLNDQGLKLIQSGEYVGGRYAYFDSQARLGVVLELLEQDRPAEGTDEATD
;
A
#
# COMPACT_ATOMS: atom_id res chain seq x y z
N MET A 1 11.06 -24.68 -8.66
CA MET A 1 12.02 -23.68 -8.14
C MET A 1 11.24 -22.53 -7.57
N THR A 2 11.34 -22.34 -6.30
CA THR A 2 10.80 -21.14 -5.66
C THR A 2 11.62 -19.95 -6.15
N SER A 3 10.95 -18.96 -6.72
CA SER A 3 11.60 -17.68 -7.03
C SER A 3 12.09 -17.08 -5.72
N GLU A 4 13.39 -17.10 -5.51
CA GLU A 4 14.03 -16.64 -4.27
C GLU A 4 14.06 -15.12 -4.12
N ALA A 5 13.22 -14.40 -4.84
CA ALA A 5 13.16 -12.94 -4.81
C ALA A 5 11.75 -12.44 -5.15
N LEU A 6 11.54 -11.14 -5.04
CA LEU A 6 10.25 -10.51 -5.36
C LEU A 6 9.87 -10.62 -6.84
N GLY A 7 10.84 -10.84 -7.72
CA GLY A 7 10.62 -10.90 -9.16
C GLY A 7 10.55 -9.53 -9.84
N THR A 8 10.79 -8.47 -9.08
CA THR A 8 10.82 -7.09 -9.58
C THR A 8 11.76 -6.24 -8.73
N SER A 9 12.32 -5.21 -9.33
CA SER A 9 13.09 -4.15 -8.64
C SER A 9 12.46 -2.76 -8.86
N ARG A 10 11.26 -2.71 -9.41
CA ARG A 10 10.59 -1.46 -9.76
C ARG A 10 9.70 -1.00 -8.60
N ILE A 11 10.04 0.13 -8.01
CA ILE A 11 9.15 0.87 -7.09
C ILE A 11 7.98 1.43 -7.90
N VAL A 12 6.77 1.23 -7.40
CA VAL A 12 5.54 1.76 -8.01
C VAL A 12 4.87 2.82 -7.15
N GLN A 13 5.18 2.87 -5.85
CA GLN A 13 4.49 3.75 -4.92
C GLN A 13 5.39 4.12 -3.74
N VAL A 14 5.24 5.35 -3.27
CA VAL A 14 5.79 5.84 -2.01
C VAL A 14 4.62 6.29 -1.14
N GLY A 15 4.46 5.67 0.01
CA GLY A 15 3.42 5.98 0.98
C GLY A 15 3.90 7.01 2.02
N ILE A 16 3.10 8.04 2.23
CA ILE A 16 3.38 9.12 3.18
C ILE A 16 2.18 9.24 4.11
N VAL A 17 2.39 9.01 5.40
CA VAL A 17 1.37 9.21 6.42
C VAL A 17 1.33 10.67 6.81
N VAL A 18 0.13 11.24 6.87
CA VAL A 18 -0.11 12.66 7.10
C VAL A 18 -1.23 12.89 8.11
N ALA A 19 -1.24 14.05 8.75
CA ALA A 19 -2.29 14.40 9.70
C ALA A 19 -3.55 14.97 9.02
N ASP A 20 -3.40 15.56 7.84
CA ASP A 20 -4.48 16.15 7.02
C ASP A 20 -4.18 15.87 5.55
N VAL A 21 -4.87 14.88 5.00
CA VAL A 21 -4.64 14.43 3.63
C VAL A 21 -5.03 15.50 2.60
N GLU A 22 -6.08 16.26 2.87
CA GLU A 22 -6.55 17.30 1.93
C GLU A 22 -5.57 18.46 1.86
N ALA A 23 -5.12 18.97 3.00
CA ALA A 23 -4.12 20.04 3.06
C ALA A 23 -2.80 19.60 2.42
N THR A 24 -2.34 18.39 2.69
CA THR A 24 -1.10 17.84 2.12
C THR A 24 -1.22 17.63 0.61
N ALA A 25 -2.33 17.05 0.14
CA ALA A 25 -2.57 16.87 -1.29
C ALA A 25 -2.60 18.20 -2.04
N ARG A 26 -3.23 19.20 -1.47
CA ARG A 26 -3.28 20.57 -2.02
C ARG A 26 -1.87 21.17 -2.12
N ALA A 27 -1.07 21.05 -1.08
CA ALA A 27 0.31 21.55 -1.05
C ALA A 27 1.17 20.90 -2.15
N TRP A 28 1.12 19.58 -2.28
CA TRP A 28 1.81 18.84 -3.34
C TRP A 28 1.36 19.24 -4.74
N SER A 29 0.03 19.32 -4.93
CA SER A 29 -0.56 19.70 -6.22
C SER A 29 -0.10 21.08 -6.66
N GLN A 30 -0.10 22.05 -5.75
CA GLN A 30 0.37 23.40 -6.03
C GLN A 30 1.87 23.44 -6.34
N LEU A 31 2.68 22.74 -5.55
CA LEU A 31 4.13 22.70 -5.71
C LEU A 31 4.55 22.09 -7.05
N LEU A 32 3.88 21.03 -7.47
CA LEU A 32 4.22 20.27 -8.68
C LEU A 32 3.42 20.72 -9.92
N GLY A 33 2.47 21.62 -9.76
CA GLY A 33 1.57 22.01 -10.86
C GLY A 33 0.63 20.90 -11.31
N LEU A 34 0.22 20.02 -10.41
CA LEU A 34 -0.67 18.90 -10.67
C LEU A 34 -2.12 19.22 -10.30
N PRO A 35 -3.11 18.56 -10.92
CA PRO A 35 -4.50 18.64 -10.48
C PRO A 35 -4.65 18.15 -9.04
N MET A 36 -5.62 18.72 -8.30
CA MET A 36 -5.97 18.22 -6.97
C MET A 36 -6.51 16.79 -7.10
N PRO A 37 -5.93 15.80 -6.41
CA PRO A 37 -6.43 14.43 -6.47
C PRO A 37 -7.76 14.29 -5.71
N GLU A 38 -8.50 13.25 -6.05
CA GLU A 38 -9.66 12.82 -5.28
C GLU A 38 -9.23 12.27 -3.92
N ILE A 39 -9.94 12.67 -2.87
CA ILE A 39 -9.75 12.09 -1.53
C ILE A 39 -10.74 10.94 -1.35
N ARG A 40 -10.23 9.76 -1.04
CA ARG A 40 -11.03 8.55 -0.85
C ARG A 40 -10.82 7.98 0.55
N LEU A 41 -11.87 7.44 1.12
CA LEU A 41 -11.79 6.63 2.34
C LEU A 41 -11.67 5.16 1.93
N THR A 42 -10.75 4.41 2.52
CA THR A 42 -10.65 2.97 2.28
C THR A 42 -11.94 2.26 2.63
N ASP A 43 -12.14 1.07 2.07
CA ASP A 43 -13.33 0.28 2.33
C ASP A 43 -13.44 -0.14 3.81
N GLU A 44 -14.65 -0.46 4.24
CA GLU A 44 -14.92 -1.02 5.56
C GLU A 44 -14.41 -2.46 5.67
N PHE A 45 -14.27 -2.95 6.90
CA PHE A 45 -13.71 -4.27 7.20
C PHE A 45 -14.39 -5.41 6.44
N ASP A 46 -15.69 -5.36 6.23
CA ASP A 46 -16.42 -6.42 5.52
C ASP A 46 -15.90 -6.67 4.11
N PHE A 47 -15.37 -5.65 3.46
CA PHE A 47 -14.69 -5.76 2.17
C PHE A 47 -13.16 -5.81 2.33
N ALA A 48 -12.59 -4.82 3.03
CA ALA A 48 -11.15 -4.62 3.11
C ALA A 48 -10.42 -5.72 3.88
N ARG A 49 -11.10 -6.44 4.78
CA ARG A 49 -10.51 -7.52 5.58
C ARG A 49 -9.19 -7.13 6.23
N THR A 50 -9.08 -5.88 6.66
CA THR A 50 -7.83 -5.32 7.19
C THR A 50 -7.42 -6.07 8.46
N GLU A 51 -6.18 -6.52 8.47
CA GLU A 51 -5.55 -7.16 9.62
C GLU A 51 -4.33 -6.36 10.06
N TYR A 52 -4.19 -6.17 11.35
CA TYR A 52 -3.06 -5.54 11.99
C TYR A 52 -2.47 -6.50 13.03
N GLN A 53 -1.19 -6.83 12.85
CA GLN A 53 -0.46 -7.79 13.70
C GLN A 53 -1.22 -9.12 13.91
N GLY A 54 -1.80 -9.63 12.83
CA GLY A 54 -2.51 -10.91 12.83
C GLY A 54 -3.94 -10.88 13.38
N ALA A 55 -4.47 -9.71 13.73
CA ALA A 55 -5.83 -9.55 14.24
C ALA A 55 -6.65 -8.59 13.35
N PRO A 56 -7.96 -8.83 13.18
CA PRO A 56 -8.83 -7.90 12.47
C PRO A 56 -8.80 -6.50 13.08
N THR A 57 -8.80 -5.49 12.22
CA THR A 57 -8.93 -4.09 12.62
C THR A 57 -9.98 -3.37 11.79
N PHE A 58 -10.70 -2.44 12.41
CA PHE A 58 -11.65 -1.56 11.74
C PHE A 58 -11.03 -0.21 11.33
N ALA A 59 -9.72 -0.06 11.54
CA ALA A 59 -9.00 1.13 11.12
C ALA A 59 -9.06 1.30 9.60
N ARG A 60 -9.19 2.54 9.17
CA ARG A 60 -9.29 2.97 7.76
C ARG A 60 -8.27 4.07 7.50
N ALA A 61 -8.15 4.49 6.27
CA ALA A 61 -7.37 5.66 5.90
C ALA A 61 -8.11 6.51 4.87
N ARG A 62 -8.02 7.82 5.00
CA ARG A 62 -8.34 8.74 3.91
C ARG A 62 -7.10 8.85 3.02
N MET A 63 -7.26 8.63 1.74
CA MET A 63 -6.14 8.51 0.80
C MET A 63 -6.26 9.50 -0.35
N ALA A 64 -5.11 9.92 -0.85
CA ALA A 64 -4.98 10.62 -2.11
C ALA A 64 -3.76 10.10 -2.87
N PHE A 65 -3.89 9.99 -4.18
CA PHE A 65 -2.81 9.55 -5.07
C PHE A 65 -2.38 10.68 -5.99
N LEU A 66 -1.07 10.90 -6.08
CA LEU A 66 -0.45 11.85 -6.98
C LEU A 66 0.53 11.09 -7.89
N SER A 67 0.32 11.16 -9.20
CA SER A 67 1.26 10.58 -10.16
C SER A 67 2.46 11.49 -10.33
N VAL A 68 3.63 11.02 -9.91
CA VAL A 68 4.88 11.77 -9.91
C VAL A 68 5.89 11.05 -10.81
N GLY A 69 5.74 11.19 -12.11
CA GLY A 69 6.53 10.46 -13.09
C GLY A 69 6.17 8.97 -13.09
N GLN A 70 7.16 8.10 -12.81
CA GLN A 70 6.97 6.64 -12.80
C GLN A 70 6.51 6.08 -11.45
N VAL A 71 6.33 6.92 -10.44
CA VAL A 71 5.97 6.55 -9.07
C VAL A 71 4.74 7.33 -8.66
N ASP A 72 3.82 6.68 -7.95
CA ASP A 72 2.72 7.36 -7.30
C ASP A 72 3.08 7.71 -5.85
N PHE A 73 2.79 8.92 -5.42
CA PHE A 73 2.70 9.25 -4.01
C PHE A 73 1.31 8.86 -3.49
N GLU A 74 1.30 8.05 -2.46
CA GLU A 74 0.09 7.73 -1.71
C GLU A 74 0.10 8.49 -0.39
N LEU A 75 -0.81 9.43 -0.23
CA LEU A 75 -0.99 10.15 1.02
C LEU A 75 -2.05 9.43 1.86
N LEU A 76 -1.74 9.19 3.12
CA LEU A 76 -2.57 8.39 4.03
C LEU A 76 -2.83 9.16 5.33
N GLU A 77 -4.08 9.51 5.59
CA GLU A 77 -4.53 10.05 6.87
C GLU A 77 -5.25 8.93 7.65
N PRO A 78 -4.69 8.46 8.78
CA PRO A 78 -5.31 7.38 9.54
C PRO A 78 -6.68 7.78 10.11
N VAL A 79 -7.63 6.84 10.06
CA VAL A 79 -8.97 6.96 10.66
C VAL A 79 -9.21 5.74 11.54
N GLY A 80 -9.28 5.96 12.84
CA GLY A 80 -9.38 4.88 13.83
C GLY A 80 -8.04 4.16 14.03
N GLU A 81 -8.07 3.17 14.91
CA GLU A 81 -6.90 2.39 15.34
C GLU A 81 -7.32 0.96 15.72
N PRO A 82 -6.39 -0.02 15.78
CA PRO A 82 -4.96 0.10 15.49
C PRO A 82 -4.65 -0.02 14.00
N SER A 83 -3.57 0.59 13.57
CA SER A 83 -3.00 0.40 12.24
C SER A 83 -1.53 0.85 12.21
N THR A 84 -0.75 0.36 11.24
CA THR A 84 0.61 0.85 11.03
C THR A 84 0.62 2.33 10.65
N TRP A 85 -0.43 2.81 10.00
CA TRP A 85 -0.58 4.22 9.64
C TRP A 85 -0.71 5.10 10.88
N ASN A 86 -1.57 4.70 11.82
CA ASN A 86 -1.74 5.43 13.08
C ASN A 86 -0.48 5.38 13.93
N ASP A 87 0.17 4.22 14.03
CA ASP A 87 1.42 4.06 14.75
C ASP A 87 2.51 5.01 14.24
N GLN A 88 2.68 5.07 12.91
CA GLN A 88 3.64 5.96 12.27
C GLN A 88 3.37 7.43 12.59
N LEU A 89 2.10 7.84 12.47
CA LEU A 89 1.71 9.22 12.75
C LEU A 89 1.94 9.60 14.21
N GLN A 90 1.61 8.72 15.15
CA GLN A 90 1.77 8.96 16.58
C GLN A 90 3.25 8.99 17.00
N GLN A 91 4.07 8.13 16.41
CA GLN A 91 5.48 8.01 16.77
C GLN A 91 6.37 9.06 16.09
N HIS A 92 6.08 9.41 14.86
CA HIS A 92 6.97 10.22 14.01
C HIS A 92 6.33 11.48 13.43
N GLY A 93 5.01 11.66 13.60
CA GLY A 93 4.28 12.70 12.87
C GLY A 93 4.19 12.41 11.37
N PRO A 94 3.81 13.42 10.56
CA PRO A 94 3.79 13.27 9.10
C PRO A 94 5.16 12.82 8.58
N SER A 95 5.19 11.69 7.86
CA SER A 95 6.46 11.05 7.45
C SER A 95 6.25 9.96 6.42
N MET A 96 7.33 9.59 5.73
CA MET A 96 7.32 8.45 4.81
C MET A 96 7.04 7.17 5.59
N HIS A 97 6.07 6.39 5.10
CA HIS A 97 5.65 5.14 5.71
C HIS A 97 6.22 3.92 4.98
N HIS A 98 6.03 3.85 3.66
CA HIS A 98 6.40 2.66 2.90
C HIS A 98 6.88 2.97 1.49
N VAL A 99 7.56 1.98 0.90
CA VAL A 99 7.78 1.86 -0.54
C VAL A 99 7.12 0.57 -1.02
N ALA A 100 6.48 0.63 -2.18
CA ALA A 100 5.70 -0.49 -2.71
C ALA A 100 6.28 -1.05 -4.01
N PHE A 101 6.21 -2.37 -4.10
CA PHE A 101 6.52 -3.16 -5.30
C PHE A 101 5.28 -3.95 -5.70
N GLU A 102 4.94 -3.91 -6.97
CA GLU A 102 3.87 -4.74 -7.51
C GLU A 102 4.42 -6.11 -7.88
N ILE A 103 3.79 -7.16 -7.37
CA ILE A 103 4.22 -8.55 -7.52
C ILE A 103 3.07 -9.42 -8.01
N THR A 104 3.39 -10.65 -8.35
CA THR A 104 2.44 -11.72 -8.60
C THR A 104 2.70 -12.87 -7.63
N GLY A 105 1.64 -13.48 -7.10
CA GLY A 105 1.74 -14.57 -6.14
C GLY A 105 1.99 -14.09 -4.71
N MET A 106 1.09 -13.28 -4.18
CA MET A 106 1.18 -12.70 -2.84
C MET A 106 1.48 -13.75 -1.76
N GLY A 107 0.84 -14.91 -1.80
CA GLY A 107 1.05 -15.97 -0.82
C GLY A 107 2.50 -16.46 -0.78
N ASP A 108 3.08 -16.75 -1.93
CA ASP A 108 4.46 -17.23 -2.05
C ASP A 108 5.47 -16.14 -1.64
N LYS A 109 5.21 -14.89 -2.03
CA LYS A 109 6.07 -13.77 -1.67
C LYS A 109 6.03 -13.45 -0.17
N ARG A 110 4.87 -13.58 0.45
CA ARG A 110 4.73 -13.45 1.91
C ARG A 110 5.51 -14.54 2.64
N ALA A 111 5.40 -15.80 2.18
CA ALA A 111 6.17 -16.90 2.74
C ALA A 111 7.68 -16.66 2.61
N TYR A 112 8.13 -16.27 1.42
CA TYR A 112 9.52 -15.92 1.18
C TYR A 112 10.05 -14.83 2.12
N LEU A 113 9.31 -13.72 2.25
CA LEU A 113 9.71 -12.62 3.14
C LEU A 113 9.72 -13.03 4.61
N ASN A 114 8.75 -13.85 5.03
CA ASN A 114 8.74 -14.40 6.38
C ASN A 114 9.98 -15.27 6.67
N ASP A 115 10.38 -16.11 5.71
CA ASP A 115 11.59 -16.92 5.81
C ASP A 115 12.87 -16.06 5.86
N GLN A 116 12.83 -14.87 5.27
CA GLN A 116 13.91 -13.88 5.39
C GLN A 116 13.84 -13.08 6.71
N GLY A 117 12.90 -13.37 7.60
CA GLY A 117 12.74 -12.70 8.88
C GLY A 117 11.97 -11.35 8.78
N LEU A 118 11.32 -11.07 7.67
CA LEU A 118 10.47 -9.90 7.49
C LEU A 118 9.02 -10.30 7.73
N LYS A 119 8.51 -10.04 8.92
CA LYS A 119 7.16 -10.45 9.32
C LYS A 119 6.11 -9.52 8.75
N LEU A 120 4.97 -10.11 8.38
CA LEU A 120 3.76 -9.35 8.01
C LEU A 120 3.25 -8.58 9.23
N ILE A 121 3.00 -7.28 9.07
CA ILE A 121 2.46 -6.42 10.14
C ILE A 121 1.06 -5.89 9.85
N GLN A 122 0.71 -5.69 8.59
CA GLN A 122 -0.63 -5.29 8.18
C GLN A 122 -0.92 -5.77 6.77
N SER A 123 -2.17 -6.11 6.50
CA SER A 123 -2.64 -6.44 5.16
C SER A 123 -4.10 -6.06 4.98
N GLY A 124 -4.52 -5.95 3.74
CA GLY A 124 -5.91 -5.66 3.40
C GLY A 124 -6.20 -5.84 1.93
N GLU A 125 -7.48 -5.75 1.61
CA GLU A 125 -8.01 -5.82 0.26
C GLU A 125 -8.57 -4.46 -0.17
N TYR A 126 -8.50 -4.19 -1.46
CA TYR A 126 -9.14 -3.05 -2.09
C TYR A 126 -9.73 -3.48 -3.43
N VAL A 127 -10.60 -2.67 -4.01
CA VAL A 127 -11.19 -3.00 -5.31
C VAL A 127 -10.07 -3.12 -6.36
N GLY A 128 -9.90 -4.33 -6.88
CA GLY A 128 -8.90 -4.66 -7.90
C GLY A 128 -7.61 -5.28 -7.37
N GLY A 129 -7.45 -5.48 -6.07
CA GLY A 129 -6.22 -6.10 -5.56
C GLY A 129 -6.10 -6.15 -4.04
N ARG A 130 -4.87 -6.33 -3.59
CA ARG A 130 -4.51 -6.45 -2.17
C ARG A 130 -3.14 -5.90 -1.87
N TYR A 131 -2.92 -5.55 -0.61
CA TYR A 131 -1.63 -5.07 -0.12
C TYR A 131 -1.17 -5.84 1.12
N ALA A 132 0.12 -5.81 1.35
CA ALA A 132 0.73 -6.34 2.56
C ALA A 132 1.95 -5.50 2.97
N TYR A 133 2.01 -5.13 4.25
CA TYR A 133 3.16 -4.44 4.86
C TYR A 133 3.98 -5.39 5.70
N PHE A 134 5.30 -5.23 5.64
CA PHE A 134 6.25 -6.05 6.36
C PHE A 134 7.11 -5.23 7.31
N ASP A 135 7.44 -5.81 8.46
CA ASP A 135 8.33 -5.20 9.46
C ASP A 135 9.79 -5.22 8.93
N SER A 136 10.11 -4.18 8.20
CA SER A 136 11.38 -4.04 7.49
C SER A 136 12.15 -2.76 7.83
N GLN A 137 11.60 -1.90 8.71
CA GLN A 137 12.18 -0.59 9.02
C GLN A 137 13.63 -0.68 9.50
N ALA A 138 13.92 -1.58 10.43
CA ALA A 138 15.27 -1.72 10.98
C ALA A 138 16.28 -2.26 9.96
N ARG A 139 15.81 -3.08 9.03
CA ARG A 139 16.66 -3.79 8.06
C ARG A 139 16.79 -3.07 6.73
N LEU A 140 15.72 -2.44 6.27
CA LEU A 140 15.66 -1.77 4.96
C LEU A 140 15.56 -0.25 5.06
N GLY A 141 15.33 0.30 6.25
CA GLY A 141 15.17 1.74 6.47
C GLY A 141 13.76 2.27 6.20
N VAL A 142 12.85 1.41 5.78
CA VAL A 142 11.46 1.76 5.43
C VAL A 142 10.59 0.51 5.50
N VAL A 143 9.29 0.67 5.68
CA VAL A 143 8.33 -0.42 5.55
C VAL A 143 8.24 -0.85 4.09
N LEU A 144 8.38 -2.13 3.84
CA LEU A 144 8.16 -2.75 2.53
C LEU A 144 6.69 -3.05 2.34
N GLU A 145 6.12 -2.59 1.23
CA GLU A 145 4.79 -2.99 0.79
C GLU A 145 4.85 -3.87 -0.45
N LEU A 146 4.06 -4.92 -0.47
CA LEU A 146 3.73 -5.67 -1.68
C LEU A 146 2.31 -5.35 -2.12
N LEU A 147 2.16 -5.09 -3.40
CA LEU A 147 0.87 -4.91 -4.08
C LEU A 147 0.67 -6.04 -5.08
N GLU A 148 -0.52 -6.61 -5.10
CA GLU A 148 -0.92 -7.55 -6.14
C GLU A 148 -2.27 -7.13 -6.71
N GLN A 149 -2.30 -6.93 -8.02
CA GLN A 149 -3.52 -6.62 -8.74
C GLN A 149 -4.22 -7.90 -9.17
N ASP A 150 -5.56 -7.90 -9.15
CA ASP A 150 -6.32 -8.96 -9.76
C ASP A 150 -6.03 -8.97 -11.26
N ARG A 151 -5.80 -10.16 -11.82
CA ARG A 151 -5.64 -10.26 -13.27
C ARG A 151 -6.98 -9.94 -13.92
N PRO A 152 -7.00 -9.18 -15.03
CA PRO A 152 -8.19 -9.10 -15.86
C PRO A 152 -8.61 -10.53 -16.20
N ALA A 153 -9.91 -10.84 -16.10
CA ALA A 153 -10.41 -12.09 -16.66
C ALA A 153 -9.89 -12.18 -18.09
N GLU A 154 -9.22 -13.29 -18.44
CA GLU A 154 -8.78 -13.53 -19.82
C GLU A 154 -10.02 -13.40 -20.70
N GLY A 155 -10.06 -12.35 -21.51
CA GLY A 155 -11.11 -12.19 -22.50
C GLY A 155 -11.02 -13.40 -23.43
N THR A 156 -12.10 -14.14 -23.53
CA THR A 156 -12.25 -15.10 -24.61
C THR A 156 -12.13 -14.31 -25.89
N ASP A 157 -10.96 -14.37 -26.54
CA ASP A 157 -10.83 -14.03 -27.94
C ASP A 157 -11.73 -15.00 -28.70
N GLU A 158 -12.99 -14.63 -28.91
CA GLU A 158 -13.76 -15.20 -29.98
C GLU A 158 -13.10 -14.74 -31.28
N ALA A 159 -12.25 -15.61 -31.81
CA ALA A 159 -11.84 -15.51 -33.17
C ALA A 159 -13.10 -15.58 -34.04
N THR A 160 -13.51 -14.45 -34.58
CA THR A 160 -14.44 -14.41 -35.70
C THR A 160 -13.64 -14.68 -36.96
N ASP A 161 -13.93 -15.82 -37.55
CA ASP A 161 -13.62 -16.14 -38.93
C ASP A 161 -14.26 -15.13 -39.92
#